data_efa41b9174b76a7c8b839b238b98f433
#
_entry.id   efa41b9174b76a7c8b839b238b98f433
#
_cell.length_a   1.000
_cell.length_b   1.000
_cell.length_c   1.000
_cell.angle_alpha   90.00
_cell.angle_beta   90.00
_cell.angle_gamma   90.00
#
_symmetry.space_group_name_H-M   'P 1'
#
loop_
_entity.id
_entity.type
_entity.pdbx_description
1 polymer ?
#
loop_
_entity_poly.entity_id
_entity_poly.type
_entity_poly.pdbx_seq_one_letter_code
_entity_poly.pdbx_strand_id
1 'polypeptide(L)'
;METPFVFGKLATNQNFTNRDRERQQLIGNFNSLINTILISPRRWGKSSLVQAAANEALASNNQLRFCFLDVFSVRTEDQFYQHLATEVLKASASKMETLLNNASKFLGRFLPKLSFSPDSQNAVSLSLDWKEVLKQPDDILNMAENMAIEKGYKFVICIDEFQNISGFENPLAFQKKLRSQWQKHQHVAYCLYGSKR
;
A
#
# COMPACT_ATOMS: atom_id res chain seq x y z
N MET A 1 27.74 21.51 13.23
CA MET A 1 27.86 20.48 12.18
C MET A 1 26.65 19.60 12.28
N GLU A 2 25.79 19.60 11.26
CA GLU A 2 24.69 18.63 11.20
C GLU A 2 25.27 17.24 10.94
N THR A 3 24.84 16.27 11.72
CA THR A 3 25.28 14.88 11.55
C THR A 3 24.77 14.36 10.20
N PRO A 4 25.65 13.85 9.31
CA PRO A 4 25.25 13.41 7.97
C PRO A 4 24.41 12.10 7.96
N PHE A 5 24.13 11.54 9.12
CA PHE A 5 23.39 10.29 9.27
C PHE A 5 22.10 10.49 10.06
N VAL A 6 20.98 10.17 9.43
CA VAL A 6 19.65 10.17 10.09
C VAL A 6 19.42 8.81 10.71
N PHE A 7 19.35 8.76 12.05
CA PHE A 7 19.04 7.55 12.81
C PHE A 7 17.56 7.49 13.18
N GLY A 8 16.92 6.32 13.01
CA GLY A 8 15.55 6.07 13.48
C GLY A 8 14.43 6.75 12.68
N LYS A 9 14.75 7.39 11.55
CA LYS A 9 13.78 7.99 10.61
C LYS A 9 14.07 7.48 9.20
N LEU A 10 13.08 7.60 8.31
CA LEU A 10 13.28 7.34 6.89
C LEU A 10 14.30 8.35 6.33
N ALA A 11 15.35 7.85 5.70
CA ALA A 11 16.29 8.70 4.97
C ALA A 11 15.62 9.15 3.67
N THR A 12 15.39 10.47 3.51
CA THR A 12 14.78 11.07 2.34
C THR A 12 15.77 11.98 1.62
N ASN A 13 15.66 12.07 0.29
CA ASN A 13 16.43 13.00 -0.54
C ASN A 13 17.95 12.95 -0.32
N GLN A 14 18.56 14.03 0.17
CA GLN A 14 20.01 14.20 0.32
C GLN A 14 20.66 13.21 1.29
N ASN A 15 19.88 12.60 2.18
CA ASN A 15 20.36 11.62 3.16
C ASN A 15 20.30 10.17 2.64
N PHE A 16 19.80 9.97 1.41
CA PHE A 16 19.72 8.65 0.78
C PHE A 16 20.83 8.54 -0.26
N THR A 17 21.93 7.88 0.11
CA THR A 17 23.12 7.73 -0.74
C THR A 17 23.36 6.27 -1.08
N ASN A 18 23.89 6.03 -2.27
CA ASN A 18 24.56 4.77 -2.66
C ASN A 18 23.68 3.59 -3.10
N ARG A 19 22.41 3.79 -3.53
CA ARG A 19 21.57 2.71 -4.06
C ARG A 19 20.88 3.10 -5.37
N ASP A 20 21.57 3.84 -6.22
CA ASP A 20 20.96 4.36 -7.46
C ASP A 20 20.53 3.25 -8.41
N ARG A 21 21.31 2.17 -8.51
CA ARG A 21 20.98 1.04 -9.38
C ARG A 21 19.68 0.36 -8.94
N GLU A 22 19.56 0.03 -7.66
CA GLU A 22 18.34 -0.61 -7.13
C GLU A 22 17.15 0.34 -7.21
N ARG A 23 17.36 1.65 -6.98
CA ARG A 23 16.31 2.65 -7.11
C ARG A 23 15.78 2.73 -8.53
N GLN A 24 16.67 2.83 -9.54
CA GLN A 24 16.28 2.84 -10.95
C GLN A 24 15.60 1.55 -11.38
N GLN A 25 16.03 0.40 -10.88
CA GLN A 25 15.36 -0.87 -11.12
C GLN A 25 13.93 -0.87 -10.56
N LEU A 26 13.73 -0.37 -9.33
CA LEU A 26 12.39 -0.26 -8.74
C LEU A 26 11.50 0.69 -9.55
N ILE A 27 12.01 1.84 -9.98
CA ILE A 27 11.26 2.78 -10.83
C ILE A 27 10.81 2.10 -12.13
N GLY A 28 11.71 1.37 -12.78
CA GLY A 28 11.38 0.58 -13.97
C GLY A 28 10.29 -0.45 -13.70
N ASN A 29 10.40 -1.19 -12.60
CA ASN A 29 9.40 -2.17 -12.20
C ASN A 29 8.04 -1.53 -11.91
N PHE A 30 8.00 -0.40 -11.23
CA PHE A 30 6.76 0.32 -10.93
C PHE A 30 6.07 0.83 -12.19
N ASN A 31 6.81 1.43 -13.12
CA ASN A 31 6.26 1.91 -14.39
C ASN A 31 5.72 0.77 -15.27
N SER A 32 6.37 -0.40 -15.21
CA SER A 32 6.00 -1.59 -16.00
C SER A 32 5.03 -2.52 -15.26
N LEU A 33 4.57 -2.16 -14.06
CA LEU A 33 3.70 -2.97 -13.21
C LEU A 33 4.27 -4.38 -12.93
N ILE A 34 5.59 -4.47 -12.68
CA ILE A 34 6.26 -5.72 -12.35
C ILE A 34 6.22 -5.94 -10.84
N ASN A 35 5.62 -7.05 -10.41
CA ASN A 35 5.62 -7.47 -9.01
C ASN A 35 7.06 -7.67 -8.52
N THR A 36 7.37 -7.09 -7.37
CA THR A 36 8.73 -7.04 -6.84
C THR A 36 8.77 -7.53 -5.40
N ILE A 37 9.78 -8.33 -5.08
CA ILE A 37 10.07 -8.72 -3.68
C ILE A 37 11.46 -8.22 -3.33
N LEU A 38 11.56 -7.43 -2.24
CA LEU A 38 12.80 -6.87 -1.74
C LEU A 38 13.12 -7.43 -0.35
N ILE A 39 14.12 -8.30 -0.27
CA ILE A 39 14.56 -8.92 0.98
C ILE A 39 15.97 -8.45 1.31
N SER A 40 16.16 -7.88 2.49
CA SER A 40 17.48 -7.51 2.98
C SER A 40 17.50 -7.49 4.51
N PRO A 41 18.66 -7.44 5.16
CA PRO A 41 18.73 -7.34 6.62
C PRO A 41 17.96 -6.14 7.18
N ARG A 42 17.61 -6.18 8.46
CA ARG A 42 16.98 -5.05 9.16
C ARG A 42 17.90 -3.81 9.10
N ARG A 43 17.30 -2.63 9.07
CA ARG A 43 18.01 -1.32 9.05
C ARG A 43 18.85 -1.05 7.79
N TRP A 44 18.66 -1.81 6.72
CA TRP A 44 19.32 -1.59 5.41
C TRP A 44 18.57 -0.63 4.50
N GLY A 45 17.71 0.21 5.05
CA GLY A 45 17.04 1.29 4.30
C GLY A 45 16.06 0.83 3.22
N LYS A 46 15.42 -0.36 3.36
CA LYS A 46 14.42 -0.86 2.41
C LYS A 46 13.28 0.12 2.19
N SER A 47 12.63 0.53 3.29
CA SER A 47 11.48 1.43 3.24
C SER A 47 11.86 2.79 2.65
N SER A 48 13.06 3.32 2.98
CA SER A 48 13.59 4.55 2.38
C SER A 48 13.84 4.40 0.89
N LEU A 49 14.38 3.24 0.45
CA LEU A 49 14.62 2.96 -0.98
C LEU A 49 13.29 2.91 -1.76
N VAL A 50 12.30 2.17 -1.24
CA VAL A 50 10.99 2.05 -1.89
C VAL A 50 10.30 3.42 -1.95
N GLN A 51 10.34 4.20 -0.87
CA GLN A 51 9.77 5.54 -0.84
C GLN A 51 10.45 6.50 -1.82
N ALA A 52 11.79 6.48 -1.89
CA ALA A 52 12.54 7.31 -2.83
C ALA A 52 12.22 6.96 -4.29
N ALA A 53 12.17 5.66 -4.62
CA ALA A 53 11.80 5.18 -5.94
C ALA A 53 10.35 5.56 -6.31
N ALA A 54 9.42 5.45 -5.36
CA ALA A 54 8.03 5.82 -5.56
C ALA A 54 7.88 7.33 -5.84
N ASN A 55 8.55 8.17 -5.06
CA ASN A 55 8.50 9.63 -5.27
C ASN A 55 9.04 10.03 -6.65
N GLU A 56 10.14 9.43 -7.09
CA GLU A 56 10.72 9.68 -8.41
C GLU A 56 9.82 9.16 -9.54
N ALA A 57 9.22 7.98 -9.38
CA ALA A 57 8.27 7.42 -10.34
C ALA A 57 7.00 8.29 -10.47
N LEU A 58 6.45 8.80 -9.34
CA LEU A 58 5.31 9.72 -9.34
C LEU A 58 5.62 11.04 -10.06
N ALA A 59 6.82 11.57 -9.91
CA ALA A 59 7.24 12.81 -10.57
C ALA A 59 7.29 12.66 -12.10
N SER A 60 7.56 11.45 -12.60
CA SER A 60 7.66 11.15 -14.03
C SER A 60 6.39 10.56 -14.65
N ASN A 61 5.47 10.02 -13.83
CA ASN A 61 4.27 9.34 -14.31
C ASN A 61 3.06 9.62 -13.42
N ASN A 62 2.20 10.52 -13.89
CA ASN A 62 1.01 10.98 -13.16
C ASN A 62 -0.14 9.94 -13.10
N GLN A 63 -0.05 8.84 -13.86
CA GLN A 63 -1.03 7.74 -13.77
C GLN A 63 -0.76 6.82 -12.58
N LEU A 64 0.46 6.81 -12.04
CA LEU A 64 0.79 5.98 -10.90
C LEU A 64 0.08 6.46 -9.64
N ARG A 65 -0.30 5.49 -8.81
CA ARG A 65 -0.82 5.69 -7.45
C ARG A 65 -0.12 4.71 -6.54
N PHE A 66 0.46 5.20 -5.46
CA PHE A 66 1.17 4.38 -4.49
C PHE A 66 0.35 4.22 -3.22
N CYS A 67 0.20 2.97 -2.77
CA CYS A 67 -0.35 2.61 -1.47
C CYS A 67 0.78 2.05 -0.61
N PHE A 68 0.94 2.56 0.59
CA PHE A 68 1.97 2.08 1.53
C PHE A 68 1.29 1.45 2.74
N LEU A 69 1.48 0.14 2.89
CA LEU A 69 0.99 -0.62 4.03
C LEU A 69 2.17 -1.07 4.88
N ASP A 70 2.16 -0.73 6.17
CA ASP A 70 3.04 -1.32 7.16
C ASP A 70 2.25 -2.39 7.92
N VAL A 71 2.65 -3.66 7.74
CA VAL A 71 1.99 -4.78 8.41
C VAL A 71 2.71 -5.21 9.69
N PHE A 72 3.59 -4.37 10.23
CA PHE A 72 4.30 -4.65 11.47
C PHE A 72 3.36 -4.89 12.65
N SER A 73 2.32 -4.08 12.79
CA SER A 73 1.33 -4.18 13.88
C SER A 73 0.09 -4.99 13.54
N VAL A 74 -0.05 -5.44 12.29
CA VAL A 74 -1.21 -6.21 11.82
C VAL A 74 -1.16 -7.64 12.36
N ARG A 75 -2.25 -8.10 12.97
CA ARG A 75 -2.32 -9.41 13.65
C ARG A 75 -3.31 -10.36 12.99
N THR A 76 -4.27 -9.85 12.24
CA THR A 76 -5.35 -10.66 11.64
C THR A 76 -5.52 -10.31 10.16
N GLU A 77 -6.14 -11.22 9.41
CA GLU A 77 -6.53 -10.98 8.03
C GLU A 77 -7.47 -9.77 7.91
N ASP A 78 -8.42 -9.64 8.85
CA ASP A 78 -9.38 -8.54 8.89
C ASP A 78 -8.68 -7.18 9.00
N GLN A 79 -7.69 -7.07 9.89
CA GLN A 79 -6.88 -5.86 10.00
C GLN A 79 -6.11 -5.57 8.72
N PHE A 80 -5.60 -6.60 8.05
CA PHE A 80 -4.92 -6.44 6.77
C PHE A 80 -5.88 -5.87 5.70
N TYR A 81 -7.09 -6.42 5.58
CA TYR A 81 -8.08 -5.93 4.62
C TYR A 81 -8.50 -4.48 4.91
N GLN A 82 -8.68 -4.13 6.18
CA GLN A 82 -9.01 -2.76 6.59
C GLN A 82 -7.90 -1.78 6.19
N HIS A 83 -6.64 -2.12 6.46
CA HIS A 83 -5.49 -1.30 6.07
C HIS A 83 -5.40 -1.17 4.55
N LEU A 84 -5.51 -2.27 3.81
CA LEU A 84 -5.46 -2.27 2.35
C LEU A 84 -6.54 -1.36 1.76
N ALA A 85 -7.80 -1.54 2.16
CA ALA A 85 -8.91 -0.73 1.67
C ALA A 85 -8.70 0.76 1.97
N THR A 86 -8.27 1.08 3.18
CA THR A 86 -8.02 2.46 3.61
C THR A 86 -6.92 3.12 2.76
N GLU A 87 -5.79 2.45 2.56
CA GLU A 87 -4.67 3.02 1.81
C GLU A 87 -4.96 3.12 0.30
N VAL A 88 -5.70 2.17 -0.27
CA VAL A 88 -6.14 2.25 -1.67
C VAL A 88 -7.09 3.43 -1.87
N LEU A 89 -8.05 3.64 -0.97
CA LEU A 89 -8.95 4.79 -1.03
C LEU A 89 -8.19 6.12 -0.93
N LYS A 90 -7.27 6.24 0.03
CA LYS A 90 -6.43 7.45 0.19
C LYS A 90 -5.62 7.73 -1.08
N ALA A 91 -4.96 6.71 -1.64
CA ALA A 91 -4.14 6.87 -2.84
C ALA A 91 -4.95 7.23 -4.09
N SER A 92 -6.23 6.86 -4.13
CA SER A 92 -7.13 7.16 -5.25
C SER A 92 -7.71 8.57 -5.24
N ALA A 93 -7.51 9.33 -4.15
CA ALA A 93 -8.16 10.61 -3.91
C ALA A 93 -7.16 11.69 -3.51
N SER A 94 -7.23 12.83 -4.20
CA SER A 94 -6.46 14.03 -3.83
C SER A 94 -7.23 14.97 -2.90
N LYS A 95 -8.56 14.80 -2.80
CA LYS A 95 -9.47 15.62 -1.98
C LYS A 95 -10.43 14.72 -1.20
N MET A 96 -10.89 15.22 -0.06
CA MET A 96 -11.85 14.53 0.82
C MET A 96 -13.12 14.11 0.07
N GLU A 97 -13.70 15.00 -0.71
CA GLU A 97 -14.91 14.72 -1.51
C GLU A 97 -14.69 13.54 -2.48
N THR A 98 -13.54 13.50 -3.15
CA THR A 98 -13.18 12.39 -4.04
C THR A 98 -13.02 11.08 -3.26
N LEU A 99 -12.43 11.13 -2.07
CA LEU A 99 -12.29 9.97 -1.20
C LEU A 99 -13.65 9.42 -0.76
N LEU A 100 -14.59 10.30 -0.42
CA LEU A 100 -15.98 9.96 -0.07
C LEU A 100 -16.70 9.28 -1.21
N ASN A 101 -16.62 9.88 -2.39
CA ASN A 101 -17.26 9.35 -3.60
C ASN A 101 -16.67 7.97 -3.97
N ASN A 102 -15.36 7.80 -3.85
CA ASN A 102 -14.72 6.50 -4.08
C ASN A 102 -15.15 5.47 -3.04
N ALA A 103 -15.14 5.82 -1.76
CA ALA A 103 -15.59 4.94 -0.69
C ALA A 103 -17.05 4.52 -0.91
N SER A 104 -17.93 5.48 -1.19
CA SER A 104 -19.35 5.20 -1.49
C SER A 104 -19.51 4.29 -2.69
N LYS A 105 -18.78 4.52 -3.76
CA LYS A 105 -18.91 3.77 -5.01
C LYS A 105 -18.37 2.33 -4.90
N PHE A 106 -17.16 2.17 -4.36
CA PHE A 106 -16.47 0.87 -4.33
C PHE A 106 -16.81 0.03 -3.10
N LEU A 107 -17.23 0.65 -2.02
CA LEU A 107 -17.65 0.00 -0.79
C LEU A 107 -19.12 0.29 -0.44
N GLY A 108 -19.87 1.00 -1.28
CA GLY A 108 -21.20 1.55 -0.98
C GLY A 108 -22.24 0.50 -0.59
N ARG A 109 -22.16 -0.71 -1.14
CA ARG A 109 -23.02 -1.84 -0.71
C ARG A 109 -22.76 -2.31 0.71
N PHE A 110 -21.65 -1.87 1.33
CA PHE A 110 -21.25 -2.19 2.70
C PHE A 110 -21.35 -1.01 3.66
N LEU A 111 -21.93 0.12 3.20
CA LEU A 111 -21.98 1.37 3.94
C LEU A 111 -23.39 1.68 4.47
N PRO A 112 -23.79 1.20 5.64
CA PRO A 112 -24.98 1.74 6.27
C PRO A 112 -24.77 3.15 6.89
N LYS A 113 -23.54 3.52 7.23
CA LYS A 113 -23.22 4.85 7.78
C LYS A 113 -21.75 5.23 7.49
N LEU A 114 -21.53 6.20 6.63
CA LEU A 114 -20.28 6.95 6.56
C LEU A 114 -20.33 8.02 7.68
N SER A 115 -19.63 7.80 8.77
CA SER A 115 -19.38 8.84 9.75
C SER A 115 -17.93 9.30 9.66
N PHE A 116 -17.75 10.60 9.58
CA PHE A 116 -16.44 11.25 9.54
C PHE A 116 -16.19 11.90 10.89
N SER A 117 -15.09 11.54 11.50
CA SER A 117 -14.52 12.33 12.59
C SER A 117 -13.31 13.03 12.05
N PRO A 118 -13.33 14.36 11.91
CA PRO A 118 -12.12 15.12 11.66
C PRO A 118 -11.29 15.07 12.93
N ASP A 119 -10.33 14.17 12.99
CA ASP A 119 -9.37 14.18 14.08
C ASP A 119 -8.37 15.34 13.84
N SER A 120 -7.99 16.01 14.92
CA SER A 120 -7.23 17.26 14.95
C SER A 120 -5.80 17.20 14.41
N GLN A 121 -5.42 16.13 13.70
CA GLN A 121 -4.09 15.93 13.10
C GLN A 121 -4.12 15.45 11.63
N ASN A 122 -5.07 15.90 10.82
CA ASN A 122 -5.17 15.52 9.39
C ASN A 122 -5.29 13.99 9.10
N ALA A 123 -5.62 13.18 10.07
CA ALA A 123 -5.91 11.78 9.89
C ALA A 123 -7.40 11.59 9.57
N VAL A 124 -7.69 11.26 8.33
CA VAL A 124 -9.03 10.85 7.91
C VAL A 124 -9.28 9.44 8.41
N SER A 125 -10.08 9.31 9.46
CA SER A 125 -10.61 7.99 9.85
C SER A 125 -11.92 7.74 9.09
N LEU A 126 -11.90 6.78 8.19
CA LEU A 126 -13.09 6.24 7.54
C LEU A 126 -13.76 5.28 8.53
N SER A 127 -14.91 5.68 9.07
CA SER A 127 -15.74 4.81 9.88
C SER A 127 -16.65 3.97 8.95
N LEU A 128 -16.20 2.77 8.62
CA LEU A 128 -16.94 1.77 7.84
C LEU A 128 -17.53 0.73 8.79
N ASP A 129 -18.67 0.16 8.43
CA ASP A 129 -19.11 -1.08 9.08
C ASP A 129 -18.24 -2.25 8.56
N TRP A 130 -17.06 -2.36 9.15
CA TRP A 130 -16.09 -3.37 8.75
C TRP A 130 -16.62 -4.80 8.86
N LYS A 131 -17.59 -5.08 9.74
CA LYS A 131 -18.17 -6.41 9.86
C LYS A 131 -18.84 -6.86 8.56
N GLU A 132 -19.53 -5.94 7.89
CA GLU A 132 -20.16 -6.24 6.59
C GLU A 132 -19.14 -6.27 5.45
N VAL A 133 -18.20 -5.32 5.43
CA VAL A 133 -17.12 -5.25 4.43
C VAL A 133 -16.28 -6.53 4.42
N LEU A 134 -15.94 -7.05 5.59
CA LEU A 134 -15.08 -8.22 5.75
C LEU A 134 -15.77 -9.55 5.40
N LYS A 135 -17.07 -9.57 5.18
CA LYS A 135 -17.77 -10.76 4.65
C LYS A 135 -17.40 -11.09 3.19
N GLN A 136 -16.86 -10.12 2.45
CA GLN A 136 -16.46 -10.28 1.05
C GLN A 136 -15.02 -9.77 0.82
N PRO A 137 -14.02 -10.45 1.36
CA PRO A 137 -12.63 -10.01 1.30
C PRO A 137 -12.06 -9.93 -0.13
N ASP A 138 -12.63 -10.69 -1.07
CA ASP A 138 -12.24 -10.65 -2.47
C ASP A 138 -12.56 -9.28 -3.12
N ASP A 139 -13.63 -8.61 -2.70
CA ASP A 139 -13.94 -7.27 -3.18
C ASP A 139 -12.89 -6.25 -2.74
N ILE A 140 -12.37 -6.40 -1.52
CA ILE A 140 -11.30 -5.55 -1.00
C ILE A 140 -10.00 -5.81 -1.77
N LEU A 141 -9.67 -7.08 -2.00
CA LEU A 141 -8.46 -7.46 -2.74
C LEU A 141 -8.48 -6.95 -4.18
N ASN A 142 -9.66 -6.94 -4.82
CA ASN A 142 -9.83 -6.47 -6.19
C ASN A 142 -10.12 -4.96 -6.30
N MET A 143 -10.27 -4.24 -5.18
CA MET A 143 -10.68 -2.83 -5.18
C MET A 143 -9.71 -1.94 -5.97
N ALA A 144 -8.40 -2.12 -5.77
CA ALA A 144 -7.40 -1.33 -6.49
C ALA A 144 -7.44 -1.57 -8.01
N GLU A 145 -7.61 -2.82 -8.45
CA GLU A 145 -7.74 -3.16 -9.87
C GLU A 145 -8.99 -2.55 -10.48
N ASN A 146 -10.14 -2.68 -9.81
CA ASN A 146 -11.39 -2.10 -10.26
C ASN A 146 -11.33 -0.57 -10.39
N MET A 147 -10.70 0.09 -9.42
CA MET A 147 -10.48 1.55 -9.46
C MET A 147 -9.50 1.95 -10.56
N ALA A 148 -8.44 1.16 -10.76
CA ALA A 148 -7.45 1.39 -11.82
C ALA A 148 -8.11 1.36 -13.21
N ILE A 149 -8.89 0.33 -13.48
CA ILE A 149 -9.64 0.16 -14.75
C ILE A 149 -10.57 1.36 -14.96
N GLU A 150 -11.36 1.72 -13.94
CA GLU A 150 -12.36 2.78 -14.08
C GLU A 150 -11.75 4.17 -14.29
N LYS A 151 -10.63 4.45 -13.58
CA LYS A 151 -10.05 5.80 -13.54
C LYS A 151 -8.82 5.97 -14.44
N GLY A 152 -8.39 4.91 -15.11
CA GLY A 152 -7.17 4.93 -15.92
C GLY A 152 -5.90 5.08 -15.07
N TYR A 153 -5.91 4.61 -13.80
CA TYR A 153 -4.75 4.62 -12.93
C TYR A 153 -3.94 3.33 -13.04
N LYS A 154 -2.73 3.39 -12.52
CA LYS A 154 -1.85 2.25 -12.27
C LYS A 154 -1.49 2.26 -10.79
N PHE A 155 -1.87 1.23 -10.06
CA PHE A 155 -1.54 1.15 -8.63
C PHE A 155 -0.24 0.38 -8.39
N VAL A 156 0.56 0.86 -7.44
CA VAL A 156 1.68 0.11 -6.86
C VAL A 156 1.42 -0.01 -5.36
N ILE A 157 1.14 -1.22 -4.91
CA ILE A 157 0.87 -1.51 -3.51
C ILE A 157 2.15 -1.99 -2.85
N CYS A 158 2.71 -1.13 -2.00
CA CYS A 158 3.96 -1.34 -1.28
C CYS A 158 3.65 -1.85 0.13
N ILE A 159 4.06 -3.08 0.46
CA ILE A 159 3.76 -3.70 1.75
C ILE A 159 5.06 -3.93 2.51
N ASP A 160 5.26 -3.16 3.57
CA ASP A 160 6.41 -3.28 4.49
C ASP A 160 6.19 -4.37 5.52
N GLU A 161 7.30 -4.98 5.97
CA GLU A 161 7.35 -6.06 6.95
C GLU A 161 6.40 -7.24 6.63
N PHE A 162 6.26 -7.54 5.31
CA PHE A 162 5.31 -8.52 4.78
C PHE A 162 5.43 -9.91 5.43
N GLN A 163 6.62 -10.27 5.94
CA GLN A 163 6.82 -11.55 6.64
C GLN A 163 5.96 -11.67 7.91
N ASN A 164 5.41 -10.58 8.45
CA ASN A 164 4.57 -10.63 9.65
C ASN A 164 3.22 -11.33 9.44
N ILE A 165 2.76 -11.45 8.19
CA ILE A 165 1.57 -12.27 7.89
C ILE A 165 1.73 -13.73 8.29
N SER A 166 2.96 -14.21 8.50
CA SER A 166 3.23 -15.55 9.03
C SER A 166 2.69 -15.77 10.46
N GLY A 167 2.37 -14.69 11.17
CA GLY A 167 1.73 -14.73 12.49
C GLY A 167 0.21 -14.77 12.47
N PHE A 168 -0.44 -14.79 11.32
CA PHE A 168 -1.90 -14.92 11.23
C PHE A 168 -2.34 -16.34 11.58
N GLU A 169 -3.62 -16.53 11.89
CA GLU A 169 -4.18 -17.83 12.28
C GLU A 169 -3.95 -18.91 11.19
N ASN A 170 -4.16 -18.57 9.92
CA ASN A 170 -3.93 -19.49 8.80
C ASN A 170 -3.10 -18.81 7.68
N PRO A 171 -1.79 -18.60 7.92
CA PRO A 171 -0.96 -17.80 7.04
C PRO A 171 -0.81 -18.39 5.64
N LEU A 172 -0.81 -19.70 5.50
CA LEU A 172 -0.68 -20.35 4.19
C LEU A 172 -1.95 -20.18 3.35
N ALA A 173 -3.13 -20.32 3.95
CA ALA A 173 -4.40 -20.08 3.28
C ALA A 173 -4.51 -18.61 2.83
N PHE A 174 -4.13 -17.68 3.71
CA PHE A 174 -4.11 -16.26 3.40
C PHE A 174 -3.16 -15.94 2.24
N GLN A 175 -1.93 -16.45 2.25
CA GLN A 175 -0.98 -16.26 1.13
C GLN A 175 -1.51 -16.82 -0.20
N LYS A 176 -2.13 -18.00 -0.18
CA LYS A 176 -2.76 -18.59 -1.37
C LYS A 176 -3.90 -17.71 -1.88
N LYS A 177 -4.70 -17.14 -0.98
CA LYS A 177 -5.78 -16.22 -1.31
C LYS A 177 -5.24 -14.94 -1.95
N LEU A 178 -4.25 -14.29 -1.34
CA LEU A 178 -3.59 -13.12 -1.93
C LEU A 178 -3.08 -13.44 -3.34
N ARG A 179 -2.32 -14.54 -3.49
CA ARG A 179 -1.78 -14.94 -4.78
C ARG A 179 -2.87 -15.17 -5.83
N SER A 180 -3.98 -15.83 -5.47
CA SER A 180 -5.07 -16.15 -6.39
C SER A 180 -5.76 -14.92 -6.98
N GLN A 181 -5.77 -13.81 -6.24
CA GLN A 181 -6.31 -12.54 -6.70
C GLN A 181 -5.25 -11.70 -7.41
N TRP A 182 -4.10 -11.49 -6.79
CA TRP A 182 -3.06 -10.59 -7.28
C TRP A 182 -2.49 -10.98 -8.65
N GLN A 183 -2.38 -12.28 -8.93
CA GLN A 183 -1.90 -12.74 -10.24
C GLN A 183 -2.86 -12.45 -11.41
N LYS A 184 -4.10 -12.04 -11.13
CA LYS A 184 -5.10 -11.67 -12.14
C LYS A 184 -5.06 -10.18 -12.47
N HIS A 185 -4.42 -9.38 -11.63
CA HIS A 185 -4.39 -7.92 -11.75
C HIS A 185 -3.44 -7.51 -12.88
N GLN A 186 -3.91 -6.61 -13.74
CA GLN A 186 -3.16 -6.09 -14.88
C GLN A 186 -2.78 -4.63 -14.70
N HIS A 187 -3.48 -3.91 -13.80
CA HIS A 187 -3.27 -2.49 -13.53
C HIS A 187 -2.70 -2.23 -12.13
N VAL A 188 -2.39 -3.31 -11.39
CA VAL A 188 -1.82 -3.23 -10.04
C VAL A 188 -0.53 -4.04 -9.98
N ALA A 189 0.54 -3.43 -9.46
CA ALA A 189 1.77 -4.13 -9.08
C ALA A 189 1.91 -4.17 -7.55
N TYR A 190 2.58 -5.20 -7.06
CA TYR A 190 2.86 -5.40 -5.65
C TYR A 190 4.36 -5.34 -5.39
N CYS A 191 4.76 -4.48 -4.45
CA CYS A 191 6.11 -4.39 -3.94
C CYS A 191 6.13 -4.88 -2.50
N LEU A 192 6.52 -6.14 -2.29
CA LEU A 192 6.60 -6.75 -0.98
C LEU A 192 8.01 -6.59 -0.43
N TYR A 193 8.16 -6.05 0.76
CA TYR A 193 9.48 -5.92 1.34
C TYR A 193 9.48 -6.22 2.84
N GLY A 194 10.62 -6.68 3.29
CA GLY A 194 10.77 -7.09 4.67
C GLY A 194 12.16 -7.63 4.99
N SER A 195 12.36 -8.01 6.23
CA SER A 195 13.63 -8.57 6.70
C SER A 195 13.58 -10.09 6.70
N LYS A 196 14.72 -10.70 6.36
CA LYS A 196 14.93 -12.14 6.56
C LYS A 196 14.94 -12.40 8.08
N ARG A 197 14.08 -13.28 8.55
CA ARG A 197 14.13 -13.81 9.92
C ARG A 197 15.13 -14.94 10.00
#